data_093e5226d3df1092619bfcdffdf38f1e
#
_entry.id   093e5226d3df1092619bfcdffdf38f1e
#
_cell.length_a   1.000
_cell.length_b   1.000
_cell.length_c   1.000
_cell.angle_alpha   90.00
_cell.angle_beta   90.00
_cell.angle_gamma   90.00
#
_symmetry.space_group_name_H-M   'P 1'
#
loop_
_entity.id
_entity.type
_entity.pdbx_description
1 polymer ?
#
loop_
_entity_poly.entity_id
_entity_poly.type
_entity_poly.pdbx_seq_one_letter_code
_entity_poly.pdbx_strand_id
1 'polypeptide(L)'
;MFNPRFPHTLRVWRIRKNDYGEPATDDKGNPLYDAVALEMVVMTDGIPTEKSEGGFETETVYSLPFGYRTQGKNTRDTTDVEVSDYKLSTPMFLTPLDSSDVIELEDYDRKFACEVVKKTTFNLGSNIWVNEVRN
;
A
#
# COMPACT_ATOMS: atom_id res chain seq x y z
N MET A 1 18.83 -0.24 -5.59
CA MET A 1 19.15 -1.63 -5.92
C MET A 1 17.91 -2.36 -6.37
N PHE A 2 17.98 -3.04 -7.50
CA PHE A 2 16.84 -3.80 -8.01
C PHE A 2 16.62 -5.06 -7.18
N ASN A 3 15.38 -5.27 -6.75
CA ASN A 3 15.00 -6.45 -6.00
C ASN A 3 14.03 -7.26 -6.87
N PRO A 4 14.42 -8.47 -7.33
CA PRO A 4 13.54 -9.27 -8.19
C PRO A 4 12.19 -9.61 -7.58
N ARG A 5 12.11 -9.67 -6.25
CA ARG A 5 10.87 -9.96 -5.54
C ARG A 5 9.91 -8.77 -5.57
N PHE A 6 10.47 -7.56 -5.58
CA PHE A 6 9.68 -6.33 -5.57
C PHE A 6 10.18 -5.42 -6.69
N PRO A 7 9.86 -5.74 -7.95
CA PRO A 7 10.44 -5.00 -9.09
C PRO A 7 9.76 -3.67 -9.40
N HIS A 8 8.63 -3.38 -8.76
CA HIS A 8 7.81 -2.21 -9.07
C HIS A 8 7.74 -1.28 -7.88
N THR A 9 7.14 -0.12 -8.05
CA THR A 9 7.06 0.90 -7.00
C THR A 9 5.62 1.37 -6.83
N LEU A 10 5.21 1.58 -5.59
CA LEU A 10 3.91 2.15 -5.31
C LEU A 10 4.02 3.35 -4.39
N ARG A 11 3.02 4.22 -4.47
CA ARG A 11 2.86 5.36 -3.57
C ARG A 11 1.42 5.40 -3.09
N VAL A 12 1.22 5.84 -1.85
CA VAL A 12 -0.12 5.97 -1.27
C VAL A 12 -0.47 7.43 -1.17
N TRP A 13 -1.67 7.78 -1.61
CA TRP A 13 -2.21 9.13 -1.56
C TRP A 13 -3.48 9.13 -0.73
N ARG A 14 -3.57 10.10 0.18
CA ARG A 14 -4.74 10.23 1.05
C ARG A 14 -5.41 11.55 0.77
N ILE A 15 -6.74 11.52 0.69
CA ILE A 15 -7.49 12.74 0.44
C ILE A 15 -7.29 13.71 1.59
N ARG A 16 -7.03 14.98 1.25
CA ARG A 16 -6.90 16.04 2.25
C ARG A 16 -8.28 16.45 2.71
N LYS A 17 -8.43 16.69 4.00
CA LYS A 17 -9.71 17.12 4.55
C LYS A 17 -9.59 18.55 5.08
N ASN A 18 -10.69 19.31 4.95
CA ASN A 18 -10.77 20.65 5.51
C ASN A 18 -11.11 20.56 7.00
N ASP A 19 -11.30 21.73 7.64
CA ASP A 19 -11.56 21.79 9.07
C ASP A 19 -12.89 21.14 9.48
N TYR A 20 -13.78 20.92 8.53
CA TYR A 20 -15.08 20.30 8.77
C TYR A 20 -15.09 18.81 8.48
N GLY A 21 -13.94 18.23 8.16
CA GLY A 21 -13.84 16.81 7.84
C GLY A 21 -14.30 16.46 6.44
N GLU A 22 -14.54 17.44 5.60
CA GLU A 22 -14.93 17.23 4.21
C GLU A 22 -13.71 17.26 3.30
N PRO A 23 -13.76 16.60 2.14
CA PRO A 23 -12.64 16.65 1.22
C PRO A 23 -12.29 18.07 0.82
N ALA A 24 -11.02 18.44 0.94
CA ALA A 24 -10.55 19.73 0.46
C ALA A 24 -10.44 19.67 -1.06
N THR A 25 -10.78 20.77 -1.72
CA THR A 25 -10.76 20.82 -3.18
C THR A 25 -9.95 22.03 -3.65
N ASP A 26 -9.50 21.95 -4.90
CA ASP A 26 -8.86 23.09 -5.55
C ASP A 26 -9.92 24.05 -6.11
N ASP A 27 -9.49 25.08 -6.82
CA ASP A 27 -10.38 26.10 -7.36
C ASP A 27 -11.38 25.56 -8.39
N LYS A 28 -11.09 24.40 -8.94
CA LYS A 28 -11.93 23.75 -9.95
C LYS A 28 -12.83 22.67 -9.35
N GLY A 29 -12.79 22.48 -8.04
CA GLY A 29 -13.59 21.47 -7.38
C GLY A 29 -12.97 20.09 -7.36
N ASN A 30 -11.73 19.94 -7.80
CA ASN A 30 -11.05 18.64 -7.78
C ASN A 30 -10.49 18.34 -6.38
N PRO A 31 -10.63 17.11 -5.89
CA PRO A 31 -10.10 16.76 -4.58
C PRO A 31 -8.57 16.87 -4.54
N LEU A 32 -8.07 17.28 -3.39
CA LEU A 32 -6.63 17.38 -3.15
C LEU A 32 -6.17 16.16 -2.37
N TYR A 33 -5.00 15.64 -2.73
CA TYR A 33 -4.41 14.47 -2.10
C TYR A 33 -3.02 14.79 -1.58
N ASP A 34 -2.68 14.16 -0.46
CA ASP A 34 -1.35 14.26 0.12
C ASP A 34 -0.68 12.90 0.09
N ALA A 35 0.62 12.89 -0.15
CA ALA A 35 1.40 11.66 -0.07
C ALA A 35 1.41 11.17 1.38
N VAL A 36 1.21 9.87 1.57
CA VAL A 36 1.21 9.26 2.89
C VAL A 36 2.62 8.76 3.20
N ALA A 37 3.13 9.20 4.35
CA ALA A 37 4.40 8.69 4.85
C ALA A 37 4.17 7.27 5.38
N LEU A 38 4.94 6.33 4.87
CA LEU A 38 4.81 4.92 5.23
C LEU A 38 5.96 4.53 6.15
N GLU A 39 5.64 3.83 7.21
CA GLU A 39 6.63 3.33 8.15
C GLU A 39 7.01 1.91 7.78
N MET A 40 8.09 1.78 7.02
CA MET A 40 8.60 0.49 6.60
C MET A 40 9.48 -0.09 7.70
N VAL A 41 9.23 -1.35 8.04
CA VAL A 41 10.00 -2.03 9.08
C VAL A 41 11.41 -2.28 8.57
N VAL A 42 12.39 -1.89 9.39
CA VAL A 42 13.80 -2.11 9.07
C VAL A 42 14.14 -3.57 9.34
N MET A 43 14.81 -4.20 8.38
CA MET A 43 15.22 -5.60 8.50
C MET A 43 16.72 -5.68 8.71
N THR A 44 17.13 -6.55 9.60
CA THR A 44 18.54 -6.88 9.82
C THR A 44 18.70 -8.37 9.61
N ASP A 45 19.50 -8.74 8.64
CA ASP A 45 19.70 -10.14 8.27
C ASP A 45 18.38 -10.89 8.01
N GLY A 46 17.43 -10.20 7.39
CA GLY A 46 16.15 -10.78 7.03
C GLY A 46 15.14 -10.87 8.16
N ILE A 47 15.44 -10.30 9.31
CA ILE A 47 14.58 -10.33 10.48
C ILE A 47 14.23 -8.89 10.87
N PRO A 48 12.96 -8.60 11.28
CA PRO A 48 12.63 -7.27 11.74
C PRO A 48 13.51 -6.85 12.92
N THR A 49 14.05 -5.65 12.83
CA THR A 49 14.94 -5.10 13.88
C THR A 49 14.10 -4.60 15.04
N GLU A 50 14.32 -5.15 16.21
CA GLU A 50 13.58 -4.75 17.40
C GLU A 50 14.26 -3.55 18.09
N LYS A 51 13.42 -2.69 18.66
CA LYS A 51 13.89 -1.59 19.49
C LYS A 51 14.09 -2.06 20.93
N SER A 52 14.99 -1.41 21.65
CA SER A 52 15.22 -1.72 23.06
C SER A 52 14.00 -1.45 23.93
N GLU A 53 13.13 -0.54 23.51
CA GLU A 53 11.92 -0.17 24.22
C GLU A 53 10.68 -0.93 23.73
N GLY A 54 10.89 -1.93 22.89
CA GLY A 54 9.81 -2.72 22.29
C GLY A 54 9.41 -2.21 20.94
N GLY A 55 8.72 -3.09 20.17
CA GLY A 55 8.34 -2.77 18.80
C GLY A 55 9.48 -2.92 17.83
N PHE A 56 9.29 -2.47 16.61
CA PHE A 56 10.27 -2.58 15.55
C PHE A 56 10.80 -1.21 15.13
N GLU A 57 12.05 -1.19 14.71
CA GLU A 57 12.60 -0.01 14.05
C GLU A 57 11.91 0.19 12.71
N THR A 58 11.60 1.43 12.39
CA THR A 58 10.95 1.78 11.13
C THR A 58 11.69 2.89 10.44
N GLU A 59 11.49 2.96 9.14
CA GLU A 59 12.06 4.00 8.29
C GLU A 59 10.90 4.62 7.52
N THR A 60 10.82 5.96 7.54
CA THR A 60 9.77 6.66 6.84
C THR A 60 10.09 6.75 5.36
N VAL A 61 9.20 6.23 4.53
CA VAL A 61 9.35 6.28 3.08
C VAL A 61 8.05 6.75 2.44
N TYR A 62 8.14 7.36 1.26
CA TYR A 62 6.98 7.80 0.50
C TYR A 62 6.70 6.91 -0.71
N SER A 63 7.55 5.94 -0.95
CA SER A 63 7.33 4.94 -1.97
C SER A 63 7.79 3.59 -1.44
N LEU A 64 7.06 2.54 -1.81
CA LEU A 64 7.41 1.18 -1.44
C LEU A 64 7.65 0.35 -2.69
N PRO A 65 8.64 -0.52 -2.64
CA PRO A 65 8.75 -1.52 -3.70
C PRO A 65 7.63 -2.55 -3.55
N PHE A 66 7.15 -3.09 -4.65
CA PHE A 66 6.14 -4.13 -4.59
C PHE A 66 6.28 -5.12 -5.76
N GLY A 67 5.64 -6.26 -5.59
CA GLY A 67 5.47 -7.23 -6.65
C GLY A 67 4.02 -7.67 -6.71
N TYR A 68 3.56 -8.10 -7.88
CA TYR A 68 2.23 -8.66 -8.01
C TYR A 68 2.22 -10.08 -7.48
N ARG A 69 1.18 -10.39 -6.72
CA ARG A 69 0.93 -11.76 -6.31
C ARG A 69 -0.17 -12.34 -7.16
N THR A 70 -0.02 -13.58 -7.55
CA THR A 70 -1.07 -14.27 -8.27
C THR A 70 -2.26 -14.48 -7.36
N GLN A 71 -3.45 -14.10 -7.83
CA GLN A 71 -4.67 -14.46 -7.14
C GLN A 71 -4.83 -15.97 -7.28
N GLY A 72 -4.90 -16.66 -6.16
CA GLY A 72 -5.05 -18.10 -6.19
C GLY A 72 -6.36 -18.49 -6.84
N LYS A 73 -6.31 -19.50 -7.71
CA LYS A 73 -7.53 -20.03 -8.32
C LYS A 73 -8.28 -20.93 -7.35
N ASN A 74 -7.65 -21.30 -6.28
CA ASN A 74 -8.32 -22.06 -5.25
C ASN A 74 -9.25 -21.14 -4.49
N THR A 75 -10.53 -21.27 -4.78
CA THR A 75 -11.53 -20.38 -4.25
C THR A 75 -12.14 -20.86 -2.96
N ARG A 76 -11.56 -21.88 -2.39
CA ARG A 76 -12.14 -22.52 -1.21
C ARG A 76 -12.28 -21.56 -0.04
N ASP A 77 -11.36 -20.63 0.10
CA ASP A 77 -11.32 -19.71 1.21
C ASP A 77 -11.71 -18.30 0.84
N THR A 78 -12.38 -18.12 -0.28
CA THR A 78 -12.69 -16.79 -0.77
C THR A 78 -13.95 -16.19 -0.17
N THR A 79 -14.60 -16.91 0.73
CA THR A 79 -15.83 -16.38 1.35
C THR A 79 -15.58 -15.09 2.12
N ASP A 80 -14.36 -14.92 2.63
CA ASP A 80 -14.02 -13.73 3.39
C ASP A 80 -13.13 -12.76 2.64
N VAL A 81 -12.77 -13.09 1.40
CA VAL A 81 -11.89 -12.26 0.60
C VAL A 81 -12.70 -11.63 -0.51
N GLU A 82 -12.76 -10.30 -0.50
CA GLU A 82 -13.41 -9.59 -1.58
C GLU A 82 -12.64 -9.79 -2.87
N VAL A 83 -13.38 -9.85 -3.97
CA VAL A 83 -12.76 -9.95 -5.28
C VAL A 83 -12.00 -8.66 -5.54
N SER A 84 -10.73 -8.79 -5.87
CA SER A 84 -9.90 -7.64 -6.19
C SER A 84 -9.18 -7.88 -7.51
N ASP A 85 -8.81 -6.78 -8.17
CA ASP A 85 -8.10 -6.87 -9.44
C ASP A 85 -6.67 -7.35 -9.23
N TYR A 86 -6.01 -6.86 -8.18
CA TYR A 86 -4.61 -7.19 -7.92
C TYR A 86 -4.38 -7.46 -6.45
N LYS A 87 -3.44 -8.33 -6.20
CA LYS A 87 -2.90 -8.55 -4.86
C LYS A 87 -1.42 -8.18 -4.92
N LEU A 88 -1.02 -7.25 -4.08
CA LEU A 88 0.34 -6.73 -4.07
C LEU A 88 1.09 -7.27 -2.87
N SER A 89 2.36 -7.62 -3.08
CA SER A 89 3.26 -8.01 -2.00
C SER A 89 4.30 -6.91 -1.82
N THR A 90 4.50 -6.47 -0.58
CA THR A 90 5.45 -5.42 -0.25
C THR A 90 6.30 -5.83 0.94
N PRO A 91 7.43 -5.14 1.18
CA PRO A 91 8.09 -5.27 2.47
C PRO A 91 7.12 -4.86 3.59
N MET A 92 7.35 -5.40 4.78
CA MET A 92 6.48 -5.09 5.92
C MET A 92 6.46 -3.60 6.21
N PHE A 93 5.28 -3.03 6.33
CA PHE A 93 5.11 -1.66 6.79
C PHE A 93 3.93 -1.60 7.75
N LEU A 94 4.02 -0.68 8.72
CA LEU A 94 3.07 -0.65 9.83
C LEU A 94 1.95 0.36 9.64
N THR A 95 2.08 1.28 8.69
CA THR A 95 1.09 2.33 8.48
C THR A 95 -0.25 1.73 8.04
N PRO A 96 -1.35 2.04 8.71
CA PRO A 96 -2.66 1.57 8.27
C PRO A 96 -3.10 2.29 6.99
N LEU A 97 -3.86 1.59 6.18
CA LEU A 97 -4.44 2.16 4.97
C LEU A 97 -5.95 2.22 5.10
N ASP A 98 -6.53 3.30 4.61
CA ASP A 98 -7.98 3.46 4.59
C ASP A 98 -8.53 3.03 3.24
N SER A 99 -9.80 2.63 3.21
CA SER A 99 -10.44 2.23 1.96
C SER A 99 -10.56 3.38 0.97
N SER A 100 -10.47 4.62 1.44
CA SER A 100 -10.49 5.79 0.58
C SER A 100 -9.12 6.22 0.07
N ASP A 101 -8.06 5.56 0.54
CA ASP A 101 -6.73 5.86 0.05
C ASP A 101 -6.58 5.41 -1.40
N VAL A 102 -5.79 6.15 -2.15
CA VAL A 102 -5.48 5.82 -3.54
C VAL A 102 -4.03 5.35 -3.60
N ILE A 103 -3.81 4.21 -4.24
CA ILE A 103 -2.47 3.68 -4.43
C ILE A 103 -2.11 3.87 -5.90
N GLU A 104 -1.03 4.59 -6.13
CA GLU A 104 -0.49 4.76 -7.46
C GLU A 104 0.56 3.67 -7.68
N LEU A 105 0.32 2.83 -8.66
CA LEU A 105 1.23 1.74 -9.02
C LEU A 105 2.05 2.13 -10.23
N GLU A 106 3.33 1.87 -10.17
CA GLU A 106 4.23 2.08 -11.29
C GLU A 106 4.96 0.76 -11.56
N ASP A 107 4.60 0.13 -12.66
CA ASP A 107 5.31 -1.06 -13.13
C ASP A 107 5.91 -0.73 -14.50
N TYR A 108 6.86 -1.48 -14.94
CA TYR A 108 7.64 -1.29 -16.17
C TYR A 108 7.29 -0.03 -16.99
N ASP A 109 6.16 -0.06 -17.70
CA ASP A 109 5.76 1.02 -18.63
C ASP A 109 4.48 1.73 -18.20
N ARG A 110 3.86 1.30 -17.12
CA ARG A 110 2.54 1.81 -16.74
C ARG A 110 2.58 2.55 -15.42
N LYS A 111 1.68 3.49 -15.31
CA LYS A 111 1.41 4.19 -14.06
C LYS A 111 -0.10 4.34 -13.96
N PHE A 112 -0.68 3.78 -12.93
CA PHE A 112 -2.13 3.79 -12.79
C PHE A 112 -2.54 3.78 -11.32
N ALA A 113 -3.77 4.15 -11.07
CA ALA A 113 -4.30 4.31 -9.72
C ALA A 113 -5.21 3.15 -9.34
N CYS A 114 -5.15 2.78 -8.07
CA CYS A 114 -6.00 1.73 -7.51
C CYS A 114 -6.61 2.20 -6.20
N GLU A 115 -7.75 1.61 -5.86
CA GLU A 115 -8.39 1.79 -4.56
C GLU A 115 -8.03 0.63 -3.66
N VAL A 116 -7.84 0.91 -2.38
CA VAL A 116 -7.54 -0.13 -1.41
C VAL A 116 -8.80 -0.91 -1.06
N VAL A 117 -8.72 -2.22 -1.19
CA VAL A 117 -9.77 -3.13 -0.71
C VAL A 117 -9.42 -3.59 0.69
N LYS A 118 -8.19 -4.05 0.88
CA LYS A 118 -7.77 -4.64 2.15
C LYS A 118 -6.25 -4.63 2.24
N LYS A 119 -5.75 -4.47 3.46
CA LYS A 119 -4.33 -4.62 3.75
C LYS A 119 -4.16 -5.59 4.91
N THR A 120 -3.23 -6.52 4.79
CA THR A 120 -2.83 -7.39 5.90
C THR A 120 -1.31 -7.37 6.04
N THR A 121 -0.85 -7.56 7.25
CA THR A 121 0.57 -7.67 7.56
C THR A 121 0.78 -9.00 8.23
N PHE A 122 1.71 -9.77 7.72
CA PHE A 122 2.10 -11.02 8.35
C PHE A 122 3.58 -11.27 8.05
N ASN A 123 4.10 -12.37 8.55
CA ASN A 123 5.53 -12.68 8.57
C ASN A 123 6.34 -12.02 7.46
N LEU A 124 7.14 -11.01 7.81
CA LEU A 124 8.13 -10.39 6.96
C LEU A 124 7.58 -9.62 5.76
N GLY A 125 6.27 -9.38 5.71
CA GLY A 125 5.73 -8.66 4.57
C GLY A 125 4.33 -8.16 4.79
N SER A 126 3.85 -7.40 3.83
CA SER A 126 2.48 -6.91 3.80
C SER A 126 1.85 -7.27 2.46
N ASN A 127 0.56 -7.55 2.49
CA ASN A 127 -0.21 -7.74 1.26
C ASN A 127 -1.31 -6.70 1.19
N ILE A 128 -1.52 -6.20 -0.02
CA ILE A 128 -2.55 -5.19 -0.27
C ILE A 128 -3.41 -5.68 -1.42
N TRP A 129 -4.70 -5.76 -1.20
CA TRP A 129 -5.66 -6.07 -2.27
C TRP A 129 -6.22 -4.77 -2.77
N VAL A 130 -6.19 -4.58 -4.08
CA VAL A 130 -6.57 -3.31 -4.69
C VAL A 130 -7.41 -3.54 -5.93
N ASN A 131 -8.26 -2.55 -6.24
CA ASN A 131 -9.01 -2.51 -7.50
C ASN A 131 -8.54 -1.31 -8.30
N GLU A 132 -8.34 -1.51 -9.59
CA GLU A 132 -7.96 -0.42 -10.47
C GLU A 132 -9.09 0.59 -10.59
N VAL A 133 -8.76 1.86 -10.49
CA VAL A 133 -9.74 2.92 -10.66
C VAL A 133 -10.03 3.06 -12.14
N ARG A 134 -11.30 2.90 -12.50
CA ARG A 134 -11.74 3.00 -13.89
C ARG A 134 -12.70 4.16 -14.03
N ASN A 135 -12.44 4.96 -15.03
CA ASN A 135 -13.28 6.11 -15.34
C ASN A 135 -14.22 5.81 -16.49
#